data_04c38c925e3ffa8d4a3a82dd24c113d5
#
_entry.id   04c38c925e3ffa8d4a3a82dd24c113d5
#
_cell.length_a   1.000
_cell.length_b   1.000
_cell.length_c   1.000
_cell.angle_alpha   90.00
_cell.angle_beta   90.00
_cell.angle_gamma   90.00
#
_symmetry.space_group_name_H-M   'P 1'
#
loop_
_entity.id
_entity.type
_entity.pdbx_description
1 polymer ?
#
loop_
_entity_poly.entity_id
_entity_poly.type
_entity_poly.pdbx_seq_one_letter_code
_entity_poly.pdbx_strand_id
1 'polypeptide(L)'
;IRMSKKKTIVKKLDSIQNFGAMDILCTDKTGTLTEDKIVLERYLDINGDEDIRVLKHAFLNSYFQTGLKGSIDEAVIKRATENNLMEVAEKYKIIDEIPFDFSRRRLSVIVSDGDKKQLITKGAVEEILSICTMVDYKGQVSKITKEIKDNIKKISKQLNKEGLRVVAVCQKNDIEDKSNFEVSDEKNMVLLGFIGFLDPPKESAKESIRKLNKAGIRVIVLTGDNADVTRCVCEKVGINSKNIVLGSQIEKLPDMGVTRLLKKTNVFAKLSPIQKSRIVRILRQNGNVVGYMGDGINDSPSLTNSDVGVSVDTAVDIAKESADIILLEKDLNVLLDGVEERKTYICKFNEIYKNGYKL
;
A
#
# COMPACT_ATOMS: atom_id res chain seq x y z
N ILE A 1 22.97 -16.23 -18.98
CA ILE A 1 22.13 -16.90 -20.01
C ILE A 1 21.00 -17.77 -19.40
N ARG A 2 21.22 -18.51 -18.29
CA ARG A 2 20.17 -19.35 -17.69
C ARG A 2 19.15 -18.54 -16.86
N MET A 3 19.59 -17.55 -16.10
CA MET A 3 18.69 -16.66 -15.33
C MET A 3 17.80 -15.81 -16.26
N SER A 4 18.30 -15.40 -17.43
CA SER A 4 17.50 -14.73 -18.45
C SER A 4 16.36 -15.61 -18.99
N LYS A 5 16.55 -16.94 -19.08
CA LYS A 5 15.47 -17.88 -19.43
C LYS A 5 14.41 -18.01 -18.33
N LYS A 6 14.71 -17.58 -17.10
CA LYS A 6 13.81 -17.59 -15.94
C LYS A 6 13.25 -16.19 -15.62
N LYS A 7 13.11 -15.32 -16.63
CA LYS A 7 12.46 -14.01 -16.49
C LYS A 7 13.12 -13.10 -15.45
N THR A 8 14.45 -13.18 -15.35
CA THR A 8 15.25 -12.42 -14.38
C THR A 8 16.39 -11.70 -15.09
N ILE A 9 16.54 -10.40 -14.86
CA ILE A 9 17.68 -9.58 -15.30
C ILE A 9 18.56 -9.29 -14.09
N VAL A 10 19.84 -9.66 -14.17
CA VAL A 10 20.82 -9.35 -13.12
C VAL A 10 21.62 -8.13 -13.56
N LYS A 11 21.56 -7.06 -12.79
CA LYS A 11 22.30 -5.81 -13.02
C LYS A 11 23.69 -5.84 -12.39
N LYS A 12 23.81 -6.44 -11.18
CA LYS A 12 25.07 -6.58 -10.46
C LYS A 12 25.41 -8.06 -10.27
N LEU A 13 26.53 -8.50 -10.81
CA LEU A 13 26.95 -9.92 -10.75
C LEU A 13 27.27 -10.39 -9.32
N ASP A 14 27.80 -9.52 -8.47
CA ASP A 14 28.15 -9.85 -7.08
C ASP A 14 26.90 -10.20 -6.25
N SER A 15 25.75 -9.62 -6.56
CA SER A 15 24.48 -9.91 -5.89
C SER A 15 23.99 -11.34 -6.14
N ILE A 16 24.47 -11.99 -7.19
CA ILE A 16 24.13 -13.40 -7.45
C ILE A 16 24.59 -14.28 -6.28
N GLN A 17 25.74 -14.00 -5.67
CA GLN A 17 26.24 -14.78 -4.54
C GLN A 17 25.33 -14.65 -3.32
N ASN A 18 24.94 -13.46 -2.97
CA ASN A 18 24.04 -13.16 -1.87
C ASN A 18 22.63 -13.69 -2.12
N PHE A 19 22.15 -13.64 -3.37
CA PHE A 19 20.84 -14.18 -3.77
C PHE A 19 20.66 -15.65 -3.42
N GLY A 20 21.71 -16.48 -3.64
CA GLY A 20 21.67 -17.89 -3.26
C GLY A 20 21.91 -18.17 -1.76
N ALA A 21 22.47 -17.20 -1.04
CA ALA A 21 22.75 -17.31 0.40
C ALA A 21 21.66 -16.63 1.26
N MET A 22 20.66 -16.01 0.63
CA MET A 22 19.59 -15.29 1.31
C MET A 22 18.85 -16.15 2.32
N ASP A 23 18.74 -15.68 3.55
CA ASP A 23 18.00 -16.30 4.65
C ASP A 23 16.79 -15.49 5.10
N ILE A 24 16.74 -14.19 4.76
CA ILE A 24 15.61 -13.32 5.01
C ILE A 24 15.21 -12.57 3.72
N LEU A 25 13.93 -12.63 3.38
CA LEU A 25 13.32 -11.79 2.36
C LEU A 25 12.42 -10.74 3.04
N CYS A 26 12.82 -9.48 2.98
CA CYS A 26 11.95 -8.36 3.32
C CYS A 26 11.15 -7.95 2.07
N THR A 27 9.86 -7.73 2.21
CA THR A 27 9.00 -7.33 1.10
C THR A 27 8.02 -6.25 1.52
N ASP A 28 7.70 -5.32 0.61
CA ASP A 28 6.49 -4.52 0.78
C ASP A 28 5.26 -5.42 0.61
N LYS A 29 4.12 -4.98 1.14
CA LYS A 29 2.84 -5.67 1.00
C LYS A 29 2.26 -5.45 -0.39
N THR A 30 2.13 -4.16 -0.76
CA THR A 30 1.43 -3.71 -1.96
C THR A 30 2.22 -4.09 -3.21
N GLY A 31 1.51 -4.66 -4.18
CA GLY A 31 2.09 -5.08 -5.43
C GLY A 31 3.00 -6.31 -5.37
N THR A 32 3.50 -6.72 -4.21
CA THR A 32 4.31 -7.94 -4.07
C THR A 32 3.46 -9.11 -3.57
N LEU A 33 2.80 -8.95 -2.43
CA LEU A 33 1.89 -9.96 -1.87
C LEU A 33 0.47 -9.80 -2.41
N THR A 34 0.13 -8.60 -2.89
CA THR A 34 -1.18 -8.26 -3.45
C THR A 34 -1.07 -7.98 -4.94
N GLU A 35 -2.21 -8.06 -5.63
CA GLU A 35 -2.33 -7.63 -7.01
C GLU A 35 -2.16 -6.10 -7.10
N ASP A 36 -1.61 -5.59 -8.23
CA ASP A 36 -1.49 -4.14 -8.43
C ASP A 36 -2.83 -3.46 -8.76
N LYS A 37 -3.93 -4.14 -8.53
CA LYS A 37 -5.28 -3.66 -8.85
C LYS A 37 -6.04 -3.41 -7.56
N ILE A 38 -6.16 -2.13 -7.21
CA ILE A 38 -7.07 -1.72 -6.15
C ILE A 38 -8.50 -1.78 -6.70
N VAL A 39 -9.42 -2.37 -5.94
CA VAL A 39 -10.84 -2.48 -6.29
C VAL A 39 -11.66 -1.73 -5.26
N LEU A 40 -12.61 -0.89 -5.72
CA LEU A 40 -13.59 -0.26 -4.84
C LEU A 40 -14.71 -1.29 -4.52
N GLU A 41 -14.69 -1.82 -3.30
CA GLU A 41 -15.65 -2.84 -2.83
C GLU A 41 -16.90 -2.25 -2.18
N ARG A 42 -16.73 -1.17 -1.42
CA ARG A 42 -17.79 -0.57 -0.61
C ARG A 42 -17.89 0.93 -0.80
N TYR A 43 -19.10 1.45 -0.81
CA TYR A 43 -19.42 2.88 -0.75
C TYR A 43 -20.59 3.05 0.22
N LEU A 44 -20.27 3.55 1.41
CA LEU A 44 -21.13 3.44 2.60
C LEU A 44 -21.42 4.83 3.17
N ASP A 45 -22.61 5.02 3.71
CA ASP A 45 -22.97 6.18 4.52
C ASP A 45 -22.30 6.14 5.92
N ILE A 46 -22.62 7.09 6.78
CA ILE A 46 -22.07 7.22 8.14
C ILE A 46 -22.48 6.09 9.10
N ASN A 47 -23.48 5.30 8.75
CA ASN A 47 -23.97 4.16 9.52
C ASN A 47 -23.47 2.82 8.99
N GLY A 48 -22.81 2.82 7.82
CA GLY A 48 -22.27 1.63 7.18
C GLY A 48 -23.22 0.97 6.17
N ASP A 49 -24.29 1.63 5.79
CA ASP A 49 -25.19 1.20 4.73
C ASP A 49 -24.70 1.66 3.36
N GLU A 50 -24.97 0.89 2.30
CA GLU A 50 -24.61 1.30 0.93
C GLU A 50 -25.36 2.59 0.53
N ASP A 51 -24.60 3.58 0.02
CA ASP A 51 -25.14 4.85 -0.46
C ASP A 51 -24.47 5.31 -1.75
N ILE A 52 -25.19 5.26 -2.85
CA ILE A 52 -24.72 5.68 -4.17
C ILE A 52 -24.32 7.16 -4.23
N ARG A 53 -24.82 8.01 -3.32
CA ARG A 53 -24.42 9.42 -3.24
C ARG A 53 -22.96 9.57 -2.82
N VAL A 54 -22.46 8.68 -1.95
CA VAL A 54 -21.05 8.65 -1.55
C VAL A 54 -20.18 8.30 -2.76
N LEU A 55 -20.58 7.28 -3.53
CA LEU A 55 -19.88 6.93 -4.77
C LEU A 55 -19.91 8.08 -5.78
N LYS A 56 -21.06 8.76 -5.97
CA LYS A 56 -21.18 9.92 -6.86
C LYS A 56 -20.18 11.01 -6.51
N HIS A 57 -20.08 11.40 -5.24
CA HIS A 57 -19.17 12.47 -4.81
C HIS A 57 -17.70 12.04 -4.89
N ALA A 58 -17.39 10.80 -4.51
CA ALA A 58 -16.06 10.24 -4.73
C ALA A 58 -15.66 10.23 -6.20
N PHE A 59 -16.61 9.89 -7.09
CA PHE A 59 -16.42 9.89 -8.54
C PHE A 59 -16.14 11.30 -9.07
N LEU A 60 -16.97 12.31 -8.71
CA LEU A 60 -16.75 13.69 -9.12
C LEU A 60 -15.35 14.18 -8.68
N ASN A 61 -14.95 13.86 -7.45
CA ASN A 61 -13.63 14.23 -6.94
C ASN A 61 -12.50 13.53 -7.75
N SER A 62 -12.60 12.22 -8.04
CA SER A 62 -11.60 11.48 -8.79
C SER A 62 -11.58 11.83 -10.28
N TYR A 63 -12.73 12.16 -10.86
CA TYR A 63 -12.87 12.49 -12.27
C TYR A 63 -12.29 13.86 -12.62
N PHE A 64 -12.57 14.86 -11.79
CA PHE A 64 -12.19 16.25 -12.04
C PHE A 64 -10.83 16.67 -11.51
N GLN A 65 -10.16 15.85 -10.69
CA GLN A 65 -8.77 16.15 -10.32
C GLN A 65 -7.87 16.18 -11.57
N THR A 66 -6.97 17.17 -11.66
CA THR A 66 -6.12 17.41 -12.84
C THR A 66 -4.77 16.70 -12.77
N GLY A 67 -4.34 16.24 -11.58
CA GLY A 67 -3.10 15.52 -11.39
C GLY A 67 -3.09 14.10 -11.98
N LEU A 68 -1.98 13.39 -11.83
CA LEU A 68 -1.89 11.97 -12.18
C LEU A 68 -2.91 11.18 -11.34
N LYS A 69 -3.85 10.52 -12.01
CA LYS A 69 -4.82 9.65 -11.35
C LYS A 69 -4.11 8.42 -10.82
N GLY A 70 -4.19 8.25 -9.49
CA GLY A 70 -3.67 7.07 -8.83
C GLY A 70 -4.63 5.88 -8.93
N SER A 71 -4.16 4.71 -8.52
CA SER A 71 -4.95 3.46 -8.51
C SER A 71 -6.29 3.57 -7.74
N ILE A 72 -6.35 4.41 -6.71
CA ILE A 72 -7.58 4.72 -5.97
C ILE A 72 -8.59 5.43 -6.88
N ASP A 73 -8.14 6.43 -7.66
CA ASP A 73 -9.01 7.21 -8.54
C ASP A 73 -9.52 6.35 -9.69
N GLU A 74 -8.66 5.54 -10.27
CA GLU A 74 -9.03 4.58 -11.32
C GLU A 74 -10.09 3.59 -10.83
N ALA A 75 -9.94 3.06 -9.60
CA ALA A 75 -10.92 2.17 -8.99
C ALA A 75 -12.28 2.85 -8.76
N VAL A 76 -12.28 4.11 -8.33
CA VAL A 76 -13.51 4.90 -8.15
C VAL A 76 -14.19 5.14 -9.49
N ILE A 77 -13.45 5.59 -10.51
CA ILE A 77 -13.99 5.85 -11.86
C ILE A 77 -14.56 4.57 -12.47
N LYS A 78 -13.83 3.46 -12.36
CA LYS A 78 -14.31 2.15 -12.84
C LYS A 78 -15.62 1.76 -12.17
N ARG A 79 -15.70 1.84 -10.84
CA ARG A 79 -16.92 1.50 -10.09
C ARG A 79 -18.09 2.42 -10.43
N ALA A 80 -17.81 3.71 -10.65
CA ALA A 80 -18.81 4.67 -11.09
C ALA A 80 -19.35 4.36 -12.50
N THR A 81 -18.47 3.94 -13.41
CA THR A 81 -18.88 3.48 -14.76
C THR A 81 -19.79 2.27 -14.69
N GLU A 82 -19.47 1.28 -13.87
CA GLU A 82 -20.30 0.09 -13.63
C GLU A 82 -21.70 0.45 -13.06
N ASN A 83 -21.80 1.58 -12.34
CA ASN A 83 -23.06 2.09 -11.78
C ASN A 83 -23.71 3.20 -12.63
N ASN A 84 -23.32 3.37 -13.91
CA ASN A 84 -23.88 4.34 -14.86
C ASN A 84 -23.79 5.80 -14.40
N LEU A 85 -22.74 6.17 -13.63
CA LEU A 85 -22.56 7.53 -13.13
C LEU A 85 -21.78 8.45 -14.07
N MET A 86 -21.33 7.97 -15.24
CA MET A 86 -20.54 8.78 -16.18
C MET A 86 -21.28 10.02 -16.68
N GLU A 87 -22.57 9.91 -16.97
CA GLU A 87 -23.42 11.02 -17.41
C GLU A 87 -23.56 12.11 -16.34
N VAL A 88 -23.30 11.79 -15.08
CA VAL A 88 -23.32 12.78 -14.00
C VAL A 88 -22.20 13.81 -14.17
N ALA A 89 -21.01 13.38 -14.64
CA ALA A 89 -19.89 14.29 -14.85
C ALA A 89 -20.17 15.33 -15.93
N GLU A 90 -20.99 15.01 -16.93
CA GLU A 90 -21.34 15.94 -18.01
C GLU A 90 -22.12 17.19 -17.52
N LYS A 91 -22.79 17.04 -16.38
CA LYS A 91 -23.56 18.12 -15.75
C LYS A 91 -22.69 19.06 -14.90
N TYR A 92 -21.45 18.68 -14.64
CA TYR A 92 -20.55 19.44 -13.77
C TYR A 92 -19.37 20.01 -14.57
N LYS A 93 -18.85 21.13 -14.11
CA LYS A 93 -17.60 21.74 -14.60
C LYS A 93 -16.67 21.95 -13.42
N ILE A 94 -15.38 21.68 -13.62
CA ILE A 94 -14.36 22.01 -12.63
C ILE A 94 -14.20 23.52 -12.54
N ILE A 95 -14.08 24.03 -11.33
CA ILE A 95 -13.74 25.43 -11.05
C ILE A 95 -12.29 25.51 -10.58
N ASP A 96 -11.91 24.67 -9.61
CA ASP A 96 -10.58 24.65 -9.00
C ASP A 96 -10.31 23.32 -8.32
N GLU A 97 -9.06 23.09 -7.90
CA GLU A 97 -8.69 21.96 -7.07
C GLU A 97 -7.70 22.36 -5.96
N ILE A 98 -7.74 21.67 -4.84
CA ILE A 98 -6.71 21.71 -3.82
C ILE A 98 -6.01 20.34 -3.86
N PRO A 99 -4.79 20.28 -4.45
CA PRO A 99 -4.11 19.02 -4.74
C PRO A 99 -3.83 18.18 -3.49
N PHE A 100 -3.60 16.89 -3.70
CA PHE A 100 -3.21 15.99 -2.62
C PHE A 100 -1.91 16.42 -1.95
N ASP A 101 -1.90 16.38 -0.63
CA ASP A 101 -0.72 16.63 0.19
C ASP A 101 -0.53 15.52 1.21
N PHE A 102 0.70 15.00 1.33
CA PHE A 102 1.02 13.89 2.22
C PHE A 102 0.85 14.21 3.71
N SER A 103 1.01 15.48 4.10
CA SER A 103 0.80 15.91 5.49
C SER A 103 -0.69 16.01 5.82
N ARG A 104 -1.47 16.53 4.88
CA ARG A 104 -2.94 16.66 5.00
C ARG A 104 -3.68 15.37 4.69
N ARG A 105 -3.11 14.46 3.90
CA ARG A 105 -3.69 13.18 3.44
C ARG A 105 -5.11 13.30 2.89
N ARG A 106 -5.40 14.38 2.15
CA ARG A 106 -6.68 14.66 1.50
C ARG A 106 -6.50 15.50 0.24
N LEU A 107 -7.50 15.44 -0.63
CA LEU A 107 -7.59 16.14 -1.90
C LEU A 107 -9.00 16.69 -2.07
N SER A 108 -9.12 17.90 -2.57
CA SER A 108 -10.41 18.56 -2.81
C SER A 108 -10.53 18.99 -4.27
N VAL A 109 -11.75 18.90 -4.81
CA VAL A 109 -12.13 19.52 -6.07
C VAL A 109 -13.31 20.43 -5.84
N ILE A 110 -13.38 21.51 -6.59
CA ILE A 110 -14.49 22.45 -6.62
C ILE A 110 -15.16 22.31 -7.97
N VAL A 111 -16.44 21.93 -7.95
CA VAL A 111 -17.23 21.71 -9.16
C VAL A 111 -18.50 22.55 -9.14
N SER A 112 -19.06 22.85 -10.32
CA SER A 112 -20.36 23.52 -10.47
C SER A 112 -21.25 22.75 -11.44
N ASP A 113 -22.55 22.69 -11.14
CA ASP A 113 -23.61 22.21 -12.05
C ASP A 113 -24.31 23.32 -12.79
N GLY A 114 -23.74 24.53 -12.79
CA GLY A 114 -24.28 25.76 -13.39
C GLY A 114 -24.81 26.72 -12.35
N ASP A 115 -25.67 26.27 -11.46
CA ASP A 115 -26.32 27.13 -10.43
C ASP A 115 -25.62 27.05 -9.07
N LYS A 116 -25.03 25.88 -8.75
CA LYS A 116 -24.46 25.62 -7.43
C LYS A 116 -23.00 25.18 -7.55
N LYS A 117 -22.19 25.77 -6.68
CA LYS A 117 -20.81 25.36 -6.50
C LYS A 117 -20.69 24.37 -5.32
N GLN A 118 -19.87 23.37 -5.47
CA GLN A 118 -19.67 22.35 -4.44
C GLN A 118 -18.18 22.05 -4.28
N LEU A 119 -17.70 22.07 -3.05
CA LEU A 119 -16.37 21.60 -2.68
C LEU A 119 -16.49 20.16 -2.18
N ILE A 120 -15.81 19.23 -2.84
CA ILE A 120 -15.83 17.79 -2.54
C ILE A 120 -14.42 17.36 -2.14
N THR A 121 -14.29 16.81 -0.95
CA THR A 121 -12.99 16.35 -0.42
C THR A 121 -13.02 14.87 -0.12
N LYS A 122 -11.97 14.14 -0.51
CA LYS A 122 -11.73 12.76 -0.08
C LYS A 122 -10.38 12.66 0.62
N GLY A 123 -10.27 11.77 1.62
CA GLY A 123 -9.01 11.60 2.35
C GLY A 123 -9.09 10.59 3.50
N ALA A 124 -8.02 10.53 4.28
CA ALA A 124 -7.95 9.68 5.46
C ALA A 124 -9.06 10.05 6.46
N VAL A 125 -9.66 9.05 7.10
CA VAL A 125 -10.86 9.23 7.95
C VAL A 125 -10.62 10.24 9.05
N GLU A 126 -9.48 10.18 9.74
CA GLU A 126 -9.15 11.11 10.82
C GLU A 126 -9.02 12.56 10.32
N GLU A 127 -8.38 12.74 9.16
CA GLU A 127 -8.16 14.06 8.55
C GLU A 127 -9.47 14.69 8.05
N ILE A 128 -10.34 13.88 7.45
CA ILE A 128 -11.67 14.34 7.03
C ILE A 128 -12.54 14.71 8.25
N LEU A 129 -12.51 13.88 9.29
CA LEU A 129 -13.23 14.18 10.53
C LEU A 129 -12.75 15.46 11.23
N SER A 130 -11.50 15.87 11.01
CA SER A 130 -10.94 17.10 11.58
C SER A 130 -11.53 18.37 10.96
N ILE A 131 -11.96 18.32 9.70
CA ILE A 131 -12.54 19.46 8.95
C ILE A 131 -14.06 19.42 8.87
N CYS A 132 -14.71 18.33 9.31
CA CYS A 132 -16.16 18.18 9.31
C CYS A 132 -16.79 18.62 10.62
N THR A 133 -17.86 19.42 10.52
CA THR A 133 -18.71 19.82 11.66
C THR A 133 -20.09 19.19 11.60
N MET A 134 -20.48 18.69 10.43
CA MET A 134 -21.79 18.12 10.13
C MET A 134 -21.64 16.75 9.48
N VAL A 135 -22.70 15.96 9.54
CA VAL A 135 -22.87 14.70 8.80
C VAL A 135 -24.16 14.74 7.98
N ASP A 136 -24.16 14.06 6.85
CA ASP A 136 -25.37 13.80 6.06
C ASP A 136 -25.75 12.31 6.18
N TYR A 137 -26.95 12.06 6.64
CA TYR A 137 -27.56 10.74 6.61
C TYR A 137 -28.81 10.77 5.75
N LYS A 138 -28.76 10.14 4.60
CA LYS A 138 -29.87 10.04 3.62
C LYS A 138 -30.50 11.39 3.26
N GLY A 139 -29.69 12.44 3.15
CA GLY A 139 -30.12 13.82 2.83
C GLY A 139 -30.48 14.68 4.05
N GLN A 140 -30.43 14.13 5.26
CA GLN A 140 -30.63 14.90 6.50
C GLN A 140 -29.28 15.28 7.10
N VAL A 141 -29.01 16.57 7.13
CA VAL A 141 -27.76 17.13 7.66
C VAL A 141 -27.93 17.44 9.15
N SER A 142 -27.01 16.94 9.98
CA SER A 142 -27.00 17.17 11.43
C SER A 142 -25.57 17.42 11.94
N LYS A 143 -25.48 18.03 13.16
CA LYS A 143 -24.18 18.27 13.79
C LYS A 143 -23.47 16.97 14.20
N ILE A 144 -22.17 16.93 14.04
CA ILE A 144 -21.35 15.81 14.54
C ILE A 144 -21.31 15.85 16.07
N THR A 145 -21.89 14.85 16.71
CA THR A 145 -21.74 14.59 18.15
C THR A 145 -20.55 13.68 18.42
N LYS A 146 -20.16 13.59 19.70
CA LYS A 146 -19.12 12.64 20.13
C LYS A 146 -19.51 11.20 19.80
N GLU A 147 -20.77 10.85 20.01
CA GLU A 147 -21.31 9.51 19.74
C GLU A 147 -21.22 9.17 18.24
N ILE A 148 -21.59 10.09 17.35
CA ILE A 148 -21.45 9.93 15.90
C ILE A 148 -19.96 9.75 15.53
N LYS A 149 -19.05 10.56 16.09
CA LYS A 149 -17.60 10.38 15.85
C LYS A 149 -17.09 9.00 16.27
N ASP A 150 -17.52 8.52 17.41
CA ASP A 150 -17.10 7.22 17.93
C ASP A 150 -17.66 6.07 17.07
N ASN A 151 -18.92 6.20 16.60
CA ASN A 151 -19.51 5.24 15.66
C ASN A 151 -18.75 5.20 14.32
N ILE A 152 -18.45 6.35 13.75
CA ILE A 152 -17.67 6.48 12.51
C ILE A 152 -16.31 5.77 12.63
N LYS A 153 -15.60 6.02 13.74
CA LYS A 153 -14.30 5.35 14.01
C LYS A 153 -14.46 3.84 14.16
N LYS A 154 -15.56 3.39 14.78
CA LYS A 154 -15.86 1.96 14.95
C LYS A 154 -16.11 1.30 13.59
N ILE A 155 -16.93 1.91 12.72
CA ILE A 155 -17.20 1.42 11.36
C ILE A 155 -15.90 1.38 10.54
N SER A 156 -15.13 2.47 10.51
CA SER A 156 -13.85 2.50 9.80
C SER A 156 -12.90 1.42 10.29
N LYS A 157 -12.81 1.20 11.60
CA LYS A 157 -11.99 0.13 12.18
C LYS A 157 -12.50 -1.27 11.80
N GLN A 158 -13.82 -1.46 11.75
CA GLN A 158 -14.41 -2.72 11.32
C GLN A 158 -14.06 -3.03 9.87
N LEU A 159 -14.23 -2.07 8.96
CA LEU A 159 -13.86 -2.21 7.54
C LEU A 159 -12.37 -2.49 7.36
N ASN A 160 -11.51 -1.84 8.13
CA ASN A 160 -10.06 -2.12 8.11
C ASN A 160 -9.75 -3.57 8.55
N LYS A 161 -10.48 -4.11 9.56
CA LYS A 161 -10.33 -5.52 9.98
C LYS A 161 -10.80 -6.50 8.90
N GLU A 162 -11.74 -6.10 8.06
CA GLU A 162 -12.17 -6.87 6.88
C GLU A 162 -11.15 -6.80 5.74
N GLY A 163 -10.08 -6.02 5.89
CA GLY A 163 -9.01 -5.87 4.92
C GLY A 163 -9.22 -4.71 3.94
N LEU A 164 -10.21 -3.85 4.19
CA LEU A 164 -10.50 -2.71 3.35
C LEU A 164 -9.67 -1.49 3.77
N ARG A 165 -9.07 -0.80 2.82
CA ARG A 165 -8.51 0.54 3.00
C ARG A 165 -9.65 1.54 2.89
N VAL A 166 -9.91 2.27 3.98
CA VAL A 166 -11.05 3.19 4.08
C VAL A 166 -10.62 4.62 3.79
N VAL A 167 -11.34 5.28 2.90
CA VAL A 167 -11.23 6.70 2.58
C VAL A 167 -12.59 7.37 2.86
N ALA A 168 -12.59 8.48 3.58
CA ALA A 168 -13.80 9.24 3.84
C ALA A 168 -14.06 10.28 2.74
N VAL A 169 -15.33 10.59 2.51
CA VAL A 169 -15.81 11.56 1.52
C VAL A 169 -16.71 12.59 2.21
N CYS A 170 -16.42 13.86 2.01
CA CYS A 170 -17.20 14.96 2.53
C CYS A 170 -17.44 16.05 1.48
N GLN A 171 -18.39 16.90 1.73
CA GLN A 171 -18.77 18.00 0.83
C GLN A 171 -19.10 19.29 1.59
N LYS A 172 -19.14 20.40 0.83
CA LYS A 172 -19.67 21.69 1.28
C LYS A 172 -20.34 22.36 0.08
N ASN A 173 -21.63 22.69 0.21
CA ASN A 173 -22.45 23.26 -0.87
C ASN A 173 -22.47 24.79 -0.86
N ASP A 174 -22.44 25.41 0.31
CA ASP A 174 -22.45 26.86 0.43
C ASP A 174 -21.03 27.39 0.49
N ILE A 175 -20.41 27.57 -0.67
CA ILE A 175 -19.05 28.10 -0.82
C ILE A 175 -19.08 29.48 -1.43
N GLU A 176 -18.10 30.31 -1.07
CA GLU A 176 -17.93 31.66 -1.59
C GLU A 176 -17.81 31.65 -3.12
N ASP A 177 -18.36 32.69 -3.77
CA ASP A 177 -18.25 32.88 -5.21
C ASP A 177 -16.88 33.47 -5.59
N LYS A 178 -15.87 32.59 -5.63
CA LYS A 178 -14.50 32.89 -6.02
C LYS A 178 -13.96 31.84 -7.00
N SER A 179 -12.86 32.14 -7.64
CA SER A 179 -12.22 31.24 -8.61
C SER A 179 -11.03 30.48 -8.03
N ASN A 180 -10.40 30.97 -6.95
CA ASN A 180 -9.24 30.36 -6.33
C ASN A 180 -9.58 29.89 -4.93
N PHE A 181 -9.32 28.63 -4.65
CA PHE A 181 -9.57 27.99 -3.36
C PHE A 181 -8.27 27.52 -2.72
N GLU A 182 -8.21 27.61 -1.40
CA GLU A 182 -7.04 27.28 -0.62
C GLU A 182 -7.37 26.24 0.48
N VAL A 183 -6.34 25.72 1.11
CA VAL A 183 -6.47 24.78 2.24
C VAL A 183 -7.36 25.30 3.36
N SER A 184 -7.39 26.63 3.57
CA SER A 184 -8.23 27.31 4.55
C SER A 184 -9.73 27.20 4.28
N ASP A 185 -10.15 26.86 3.06
CA ASP A 185 -11.53 26.64 2.65
C ASP A 185 -12.06 25.25 3.04
N GLU A 186 -11.15 24.30 3.27
CA GLU A 186 -11.45 22.95 3.74
C GLU A 186 -11.86 22.96 5.22
N LYS A 187 -12.95 23.60 5.54
CA LYS A 187 -13.51 23.72 6.90
C LYS A 187 -15.05 23.71 6.89
N ASN A 188 -15.62 23.32 8.03
CA ASN A 188 -17.08 23.22 8.19
C ASN A 188 -17.73 22.31 7.15
N MET A 189 -17.06 21.21 6.83
CA MET A 189 -17.52 20.23 5.85
C MET A 189 -18.63 19.35 6.41
N VAL A 190 -19.39 18.74 5.50
CA VAL A 190 -20.43 17.75 5.79
C VAL A 190 -19.91 16.37 5.38
N LEU A 191 -19.71 15.48 6.33
CA LEU A 191 -19.31 14.11 6.05
C LEU A 191 -20.47 13.35 5.41
N LEU A 192 -20.22 12.71 4.26
CA LEU A 192 -21.19 11.87 3.55
C LEU A 192 -21.07 10.39 3.94
N GLY A 193 -19.82 9.91 4.05
CA GLY A 193 -19.55 8.51 4.32
C GLY A 193 -18.17 8.05 3.90
N PHE A 194 -18.08 6.78 3.50
CA PHE A 194 -16.81 6.09 3.26
C PHE A 194 -16.82 5.33 1.95
N ILE A 195 -15.66 5.23 1.36
CA ILE A 195 -15.35 4.29 0.29
C ILE A 195 -14.29 3.33 0.79
N GLY A 196 -14.51 2.03 0.56
CA GLY A 196 -13.65 0.94 1.01
C GLY A 196 -13.00 0.25 -0.17
N PHE A 197 -11.66 0.20 -0.17
CA PHE A 197 -10.87 -0.41 -1.23
C PHE A 197 -10.26 -1.71 -0.75
N LEU A 198 -10.36 -2.73 -1.59
CA LEU A 198 -9.65 -3.99 -1.43
C LEU A 198 -8.39 -3.99 -2.29
N ASP A 199 -7.30 -4.47 -1.69
CA ASP A 199 -6.06 -4.79 -2.37
C ASP A 199 -5.93 -6.33 -2.29
N PRO A 200 -6.43 -7.06 -3.31
CA PRO A 200 -6.56 -8.51 -3.23
C PRO A 200 -5.18 -9.17 -3.19
N PRO A 201 -4.96 -10.15 -2.30
CA PRO A 201 -3.74 -10.93 -2.31
C PRO A 201 -3.64 -11.75 -3.61
N LYS A 202 -2.41 -11.87 -4.14
CA LYS A 202 -2.14 -12.74 -5.29
C LYS A 202 -2.46 -14.20 -4.96
N GLU A 203 -3.07 -14.92 -5.87
CA GLU A 203 -3.34 -16.34 -5.71
C GLU A 203 -2.07 -17.16 -5.48
N SER A 204 -0.98 -16.81 -6.17
CA SER A 204 0.33 -17.46 -6.04
C SER A 204 1.05 -17.18 -4.72
N ALA A 205 0.73 -16.08 -4.03
CA ALA A 205 1.51 -15.59 -2.88
C ALA A 205 1.59 -16.60 -1.73
N LYS A 206 0.49 -17.27 -1.39
CA LYS A 206 0.44 -18.25 -0.29
C LYS A 206 1.37 -19.42 -0.54
N GLU A 207 1.34 -19.97 -1.74
CA GLU A 207 2.19 -21.12 -2.11
C GLU A 207 3.65 -20.69 -2.21
N SER A 208 3.94 -19.52 -2.76
CA SER A 208 5.29 -18.98 -2.87
C SER A 208 5.93 -18.75 -1.49
N ILE A 209 5.17 -18.17 -0.54
CA ILE A 209 5.64 -17.99 0.84
C ILE A 209 5.91 -19.33 1.52
N ARG A 210 5.03 -20.32 1.32
CA ARG A 210 5.24 -21.68 1.84
C ARG A 210 6.53 -22.30 1.32
N LYS A 211 6.82 -22.15 0.02
CA LYS A 211 8.04 -22.65 -0.62
C LYS A 211 9.28 -21.91 -0.11
N LEU A 212 9.23 -20.57 0.00
CA LEU A 212 10.32 -19.76 0.57
C LEU A 212 10.69 -20.23 1.98
N ASN A 213 9.68 -20.40 2.85
CA ASN A 213 9.88 -20.89 4.22
C ASN A 213 10.49 -22.31 4.23
N LYS A 214 10.04 -23.21 3.34
CA LYS A 214 10.66 -24.56 3.18
C LYS A 214 12.11 -24.49 2.70
N ALA A 215 12.44 -23.51 1.86
CA ALA A 215 13.81 -23.25 1.42
C ALA A 215 14.69 -22.61 2.50
N GLY A 216 14.16 -22.36 3.71
CA GLY A 216 14.86 -21.74 4.83
C GLY A 216 14.90 -20.20 4.74
N ILE A 217 14.09 -19.58 3.89
CA ILE A 217 14.02 -18.12 3.74
C ILE A 217 12.83 -17.61 4.56
N ARG A 218 13.13 -16.81 5.57
CA ARG A 218 12.12 -16.15 6.40
C ARG A 218 11.57 -14.91 5.68
N VAL A 219 10.25 -14.83 5.49
CA VAL A 219 9.60 -13.67 4.88
C VAL A 219 9.18 -12.66 5.95
N ILE A 220 9.59 -11.40 5.81
CA ILE A 220 9.24 -10.28 6.68
C ILE A 220 8.54 -9.20 5.85
N VAL A 221 7.34 -8.79 6.28
CA VAL A 221 6.55 -7.74 5.62
C VAL A 221 6.84 -6.39 6.25
N LEU A 222 7.27 -5.42 5.44
CA LEU A 222 7.58 -4.04 5.82
C LEU A 222 6.69 -3.08 5.03
N THR A 223 5.59 -2.61 5.60
CA THR A 223 4.62 -1.78 4.86
C THR A 223 4.29 -0.46 5.54
N GLY A 224 3.95 0.55 4.73
CA GLY A 224 3.36 1.82 5.19
C GLY A 224 1.88 1.71 5.55
N ASP A 225 1.21 0.61 5.20
CA ASP A 225 -0.22 0.42 5.39
C ASP A 225 -0.65 0.25 6.85
N ASN A 226 -1.97 0.34 7.06
CA ASN A 226 -2.62 0.11 8.33
C ASN A 226 -2.39 -1.34 8.82
N ALA A 227 -2.23 -1.51 10.15
CA ALA A 227 -1.98 -2.83 10.75
C ALA A 227 -3.12 -3.84 10.55
N ASP A 228 -4.39 -3.39 10.61
CA ASP A 228 -5.53 -4.29 10.47
C ASP A 228 -5.65 -4.80 9.02
N VAL A 229 -5.49 -3.92 8.02
CA VAL A 229 -5.44 -4.30 6.60
C VAL A 229 -4.26 -5.23 6.32
N THR A 230 -3.08 -4.92 6.88
CA THR A 230 -1.88 -5.74 6.74
C THR A 230 -2.09 -7.12 7.34
N ARG A 231 -2.72 -7.21 8.52
CA ARG A 231 -3.07 -8.47 9.18
C ARG A 231 -3.93 -9.35 8.27
N CYS A 232 -5.01 -8.79 7.71
CA CYS A 232 -5.93 -9.51 6.84
C CYS A 232 -5.19 -10.12 5.62
N VAL A 233 -4.33 -9.35 4.97
CA VAL A 233 -3.55 -9.85 3.82
C VAL A 233 -2.56 -10.93 4.27
N CYS A 234 -1.79 -10.69 5.36
CA CYS A 234 -0.80 -11.64 5.86
C CYS A 234 -1.43 -12.99 6.24
N GLU A 235 -2.60 -12.99 6.88
CA GLU A 235 -3.33 -14.22 7.24
C GLU A 235 -3.75 -15.00 6.00
N LYS A 236 -4.27 -14.32 4.97
CA LYS A 236 -4.68 -14.95 3.69
C LYS A 236 -3.50 -15.61 2.98
N VAL A 237 -2.31 -15.01 3.02
CA VAL A 237 -1.10 -15.56 2.38
C VAL A 237 -0.26 -16.46 3.30
N GLY A 238 -0.71 -16.71 4.53
CA GLY A 238 -0.07 -17.66 5.45
C GLY A 238 1.14 -17.12 6.21
N ILE A 239 1.28 -15.80 6.34
CA ILE A 239 2.29 -15.15 7.19
C ILE A 239 1.72 -14.95 8.59
N ASN A 240 2.49 -15.36 9.62
CA ASN A 240 2.08 -15.15 11.02
C ASN A 240 2.03 -13.66 11.38
N SER A 241 0.82 -13.15 11.56
CA SER A 241 0.50 -11.75 11.87
C SER A 241 -0.08 -11.53 13.27
N LYS A 242 0.07 -12.51 14.18
CA LYS A 242 -0.41 -12.40 15.58
C LYS A 242 0.15 -11.16 16.28
N ASN A 243 1.43 -10.86 16.04
CA ASN A 243 2.11 -9.68 16.55
C ASN A 243 2.53 -8.78 15.40
N ILE A 244 1.94 -7.60 15.28
CA ILE A 244 2.34 -6.56 14.32
C ILE A 244 3.00 -5.43 15.10
N VAL A 245 4.18 -5.00 14.64
CA VAL A 245 4.91 -3.86 15.21
C VAL A 245 4.64 -2.62 14.35
N LEU A 246 4.33 -1.50 15.00
CA LEU A 246 4.07 -0.23 14.33
C LEU A 246 5.33 0.62 14.20
N GLY A 247 5.40 1.46 13.16
CA GLY A 247 6.49 2.41 12.95
C GLY A 247 6.77 3.30 14.16
N SER A 248 5.72 3.77 14.85
CA SER A 248 5.84 4.56 16.08
C SER A 248 6.53 3.82 17.26
N GLN A 249 6.51 2.50 17.26
CA GLN A 249 7.26 1.68 18.25
C GLN A 249 8.73 1.55 17.85
N ILE A 250 9.00 1.40 16.54
CA ILE A 250 10.36 1.35 15.98
C ILE A 250 11.11 2.65 16.24
N GLU A 251 10.44 3.80 16.10
CA GLU A 251 11.02 5.12 16.30
C GLU A 251 11.57 5.33 17.71
N LYS A 252 10.85 4.83 18.70
CA LYS A 252 11.20 4.99 20.14
C LYS A 252 12.29 4.05 20.65
N LEU A 253 12.67 3.04 19.85
CA LEU A 253 13.59 2.00 20.30
C LEU A 253 14.99 2.16 19.71
N PRO A 254 16.06 1.90 20.51
CA PRO A 254 17.40 1.72 19.98
C PRO A 254 17.49 0.45 19.15
N ASP A 255 18.54 0.29 18.33
CA ASP A 255 18.70 -0.84 17.40
C ASP A 255 18.66 -2.21 18.09
N MET A 256 19.21 -2.33 19.30
CA MET A 256 19.08 -3.55 20.13
C MET A 256 17.61 -3.88 20.47
N GLY A 257 16.80 -2.85 20.74
CA GLY A 257 15.36 -3.01 21.00
C GLY A 257 14.63 -3.53 19.74
N VAL A 258 14.93 -2.95 18.57
CA VAL A 258 14.39 -3.39 17.29
C VAL A 258 14.81 -4.83 16.97
N THR A 259 16.08 -5.19 17.23
CA THR A 259 16.58 -6.57 17.07
C THR A 259 15.75 -7.58 17.87
N ARG A 260 15.34 -7.24 19.11
CA ARG A 260 14.48 -8.13 19.92
C ARG A 260 13.08 -8.30 19.31
N LEU A 261 12.52 -7.25 18.71
CA LEU A 261 11.24 -7.32 18.02
C LEU A 261 11.34 -8.16 16.74
N LEU A 262 12.40 -8.00 15.96
CA LEU A 262 12.66 -8.76 14.74
C LEU A 262 12.73 -10.27 14.96
N LYS A 263 13.14 -10.72 16.16
CA LYS A 263 13.11 -12.15 16.53
C LYS A 263 11.69 -12.68 16.80
N LYS A 264 10.72 -11.81 17.09
CA LYS A 264 9.38 -12.18 17.56
C LYS A 264 8.26 -11.96 16.54
N THR A 265 8.49 -11.15 15.52
CA THR A 265 7.47 -10.83 14.51
C THR A 265 8.01 -10.81 13.10
N ASN A 266 7.13 -11.10 12.16
CA ASN A 266 7.39 -11.05 10.72
C ASN A 266 6.65 -9.87 10.04
N VAL A 267 5.87 -9.06 10.79
CA VAL A 267 5.02 -8.03 10.19
C VAL A 267 5.22 -6.69 10.87
N PHE A 268 5.56 -5.68 10.09
CA PHE A 268 5.75 -4.30 10.51
C PHE A 268 4.88 -3.39 9.66
N ALA A 269 4.03 -2.57 10.29
CA ALA A 269 3.04 -1.74 9.64
C ALA A 269 3.20 -0.25 9.99
N LYS A 270 2.61 0.64 9.18
CA LYS A 270 2.72 2.10 9.32
C LYS A 270 4.18 2.57 9.36
N LEU A 271 5.03 1.96 8.56
CA LEU A 271 6.45 2.32 8.46
C LEU A 271 6.66 3.49 7.49
N SER A 272 7.55 4.40 7.85
CA SER A 272 8.16 5.32 6.88
C SER A 272 9.25 4.61 6.06
N PRO A 273 9.64 5.16 4.90
CA PRO A 273 10.76 4.62 4.09
C PRO A 273 12.05 4.49 4.88
N ILE A 274 12.36 5.47 5.73
CA ILE A 274 13.55 5.47 6.61
C ILE A 274 13.49 4.32 7.62
N GLN A 275 12.32 4.04 8.18
CA GLN A 275 12.14 2.94 9.13
C GLN A 275 12.25 1.57 8.45
N LYS A 276 11.74 1.40 7.22
CA LYS A 276 11.94 0.18 6.41
C LYS A 276 13.44 -0.08 6.21
N SER A 277 14.17 0.92 5.73
CA SER A 277 15.62 0.85 5.49
C SER A 277 16.42 0.57 6.78
N ARG A 278 16.02 1.17 7.91
CA ARG A 278 16.63 0.91 9.23
C ARG A 278 16.49 -0.56 9.64
N ILE A 279 15.31 -1.15 9.43
CA ILE A 279 15.05 -2.57 9.74
C ILE A 279 15.95 -3.47 8.89
N VAL A 280 16.06 -3.22 7.60
CA VAL A 280 16.93 -3.97 6.67
C VAL A 280 18.39 -3.90 7.14
N ARG A 281 18.88 -2.71 7.47
CA ARG A 281 20.25 -2.52 7.98
C ARG A 281 20.49 -3.32 9.27
N ILE A 282 19.57 -3.28 10.23
CA ILE A 282 19.69 -4.02 11.50
C ILE A 282 19.71 -5.53 11.26
N LEU A 283 18.90 -6.05 10.35
CA LEU A 283 18.92 -7.48 10.00
C LEU A 283 20.29 -7.90 9.44
N ARG A 284 20.88 -7.11 8.55
CA ARG A 284 22.23 -7.35 8.01
C ARG A 284 23.29 -7.31 9.10
N GLN A 285 23.25 -6.30 9.97
CA GLN A 285 24.18 -6.17 11.10
C GLN A 285 24.10 -7.35 12.08
N ASN A 286 22.95 -8.02 12.14
CA ASN A 286 22.75 -9.24 12.92
C ASN A 286 23.29 -10.51 12.23
N GLY A 287 23.97 -10.38 11.08
CA GLY A 287 24.60 -11.47 10.35
C GLY A 287 23.70 -12.21 9.37
N ASN A 288 22.51 -11.66 9.06
CA ASN A 288 21.62 -12.26 8.06
C ASN A 288 21.98 -11.77 6.65
N VAL A 289 21.76 -12.61 5.66
CA VAL A 289 21.78 -12.23 4.23
C VAL A 289 20.39 -11.82 3.83
N VAL A 290 20.19 -10.52 3.64
CA VAL A 290 18.85 -9.91 3.49
C VAL A 290 18.58 -9.55 2.04
N GLY A 291 17.55 -10.16 1.45
CA GLY A 291 16.90 -9.67 0.24
C GLY A 291 15.82 -8.65 0.58
N TYR A 292 15.66 -7.63 -0.24
CA TYR A 292 14.53 -6.71 -0.19
C TYR A 292 13.83 -6.67 -1.54
N MET A 293 12.51 -6.88 -1.54
CA MET A 293 11.69 -6.77 -2.75
C MET A 293 10.71 -5.61 -2.63
N GLY A 294 10.79 -4.68 -3.59
CA GLY A 294 9.93 -3.50 -3.65
C GLY A 294 9.91 -2.88 -5.05
N ASP A 295 8.89 -2.06 -5.33
CA ASP A 295 8.61 -1.49 -6.65
C ASP A 295 8.31 0.01 -6.63
N GLY A 296 8.14 0.59 -5.45
CA GLY A 296 7.85 2.00 -5.25
C GLY A 296 9.08 2.87 -4.98
N ILE A 297 8.91 4.19 -5.14
CA ILE A 297 9.93 5.20 -4.78
C ILE A 297 10.34 5.03 -3.29
N ASN A 298 9.38 4.70 -2.44
CA ASN A 298 9.56 4.53 -1.00
C ASN A 298 10.46 3.34 -0.63
N ASP A 299 10.71 2.42 -1.54
CA ASP A 299 11.50 1.21 -1.31
C ASP A 299 12.98 1.38 -1.70
N SER A 300 13.31 2.42 -2.46
CA SER A 300 14.65 2.68 -2.97
C SER A 300 15.74 2.67 -1.87
N PRO A 301 15.56 3.29 -0.69
CA PRO A 301 16.54 3.20 0.40
C PRO A 301 16.71 1.79 0.96
N SER A 302 15.65 0.99 0.97
CA SER A 302 15.67 -0.40 1.46
C SER A 302 16.32 -1.34 0.44
N LEU A 303 16.04 -1.14 -0.84
CA LEU A 303 16.68 -1.86 -1.95
C LEU A 303 18.20 -1.67 -1.91
N THR A 304 18.66 -0.43 -1.79
CA THR A 304 20.10 -0.09 -1.72
C THR A 304 20.79 -0.64 -0.46
N ASN A 305 20.08 -0.67 0.68
CA ASN A 305 20.64 -1.13 1.96
C ASN A 305 20.53 -2.64 2.19
N SER A 306 19.91 -3.40 1.29
CA SER A 306 19.87 -4.88 1.36
C SER A 306 21.15 -5.52 0.80
N ASP A 307 21.36 -6.81 1.03
CA ASP A 307 22.42 -7.58 0.36
C ASP A 307 22.02 -7.94 -1.07
N VAL A 308 20.72 -8.00 -1.33
CA VAL A 308 20.13 -8.21 -2.65
C VAL A 308 18.87 -7.36 -2.79
N GLY A 309 18.97 -6.27 -3.52
CA GLY A 309 17.81 -5.48 -3.93
C GLY A 309 17.10 -6.13 -5.14
N VAL A 310 15.84 -6.48 -4.99
CA VAL A 310 15.02 -7.07 -6.05
C VAL A 310 13.87 -6.13 -6.40
N SER A 311 13.72 -5.80 -7.68
CA SER A 311 12.59 -5.03 -8.19
C SER A 311 11.94 -5.75 -9.36
N VAL A 312 10.91 -5.16 -9.94
CA VAL A 312 10.15 -5.72 -11.06
C VAL A 312 10.21 -4.81 -12.27
N ASP A 313 9.99 -5.33 -13.46
CA ASP A 313 10.03 -4.55 -14.71
C ASP A 313 9.00 -3.42 -14.76
N THR A 314 7.84 -3.63 -14.13
CA THR A 314 6.77 -2.63 -14.00
C THR A 314 6.98 -1.60 -12.89
N ALA A 315 8.06 -1.70 -12.12
CA ALA A 315 8.39 -0.76 -11.05
C ALA A 315 8.76 0.63 -11.59
N VAL A 316 8.68 1.64 -10.72
CA VAL A 316 9.17 2.98 -11.03
C VAL A 316 10.68 2.97 -11.28
N ASP A 317 11.18 3.87 -12.15
CA ASP A 317 12.57 3.84 -12.60
C ASP A 317 13.57 3.93 -11.45
N ILE A 318 13.30 4.76 -10.44
CA ILE A 318 14.17 4.90 -9.26
C ILE A 318 14.29 3.59 -8.44
N ALA A 319 13.24 2.79 -8.38
CA ALA A 319 13.27 1.47 -7.74
C ALA A 319 14.09 0.47 -8.58
N LYS A 320 13.89 0.48 -9.90
CA LYS A 320 14.68 -0.32 -10.84
C LYS A 320 16.17 0.04 -10.80
N GLU A 321 16.50 1.32 -10.70
CA GLU A 321 17.88 1.78 -10.59
C GLU A 321 18.54 1.32 -9.27
N SER A 322 17.80 1.33 -8.19
CA SER A 322 18.28 0.92 -6.85
C SER A 322 18.40 -0.59 -6.69
N ALA A 323 17.75 -1.38 -7.55
CA ALA A 323 17.76 -2.84 -7.47
C ALA A 323 19.01 -3.45 -8.13
N ASP A 324 19.43 -4.59 -7.60
CA ASP A 324 20.50 -5.44 -8.17
C ASP A 324 19.95 -6.44 -9.18
N ILE A 325 18.71 -6.86 -8.99
CA ILE A 325 18.01 -7.86 -9.79
C ILE A 325 16.63 -7.31 -10.17
N ILE A 326 16.25 -7.49 -11.43
CA ILE A 326 14.90 -7.14 -11.91
C ILE A 326 14.20 -8.42 -12.37
N LEU A 327 13.02 -8.66 -11.81
CA LEU A 327 12.13 -9.73 -12.24
C LEU A 327 11.23 -9.21 -13.38
N LEU A 328 11.15 -9.95 -14.49
CA LEU A 328 10.28 -9.60 -15.61
C LEU A 328 8.80 -9.91 -15.34
N GLU A 329 8.54 -10.69 -14.30
CA GLU A 329 7.20 -10.93 -13.77
C GLU A 329 7.19 -10.65 -12.26
N LYS A 330 6.17 -9.97 -11.81
CA LYS A 330 5.97 -9.60 -10.40
C LYS A 330 5.41 -10.80 -9.63
N ASP A 331 6.17 -11.89 -9.58
CA ASP A 331 5.80 -13.12 -8.88
C ASP A 331 6.97 -13.65 -8.01
N LEU A 332 6.66 -13.94 -6.76
CA LEU A 332 7.61 -14.54 -5.81
C LEU A 332 8.12 -15.93 -6.25
N ASN A 333 7.40 -16.64 -7.13
CA ASN A 333 7.87 -17.91 -7.69
C ASN A 333 9.10 -17.71 -8.56
N VAL A 334 9.20 -16.62 -9.32
CA VAL A 334 10.39 -16.31 -10.15
C VAL A 334 11.62 -16.11 -9.27
N LEU A 335 11.44 -15.44 -8.11
CA LEU A 335 12.50 -15.27 -7.12
C LEU A 335 12.93 -16.63 -6.54
N LEU A 336 11.96 -17.49 -6.19
CA LEU A 336 12.21 -18.83 -5.64
C LEU A 336 13.01 -19.69 -6.61
N ASP A 337 12.62 -19.71 -7.87
CA ASP A 337 13.30 -20.46 -8.93
C ASP A 337 14.78 -20.06 -9.06
N GLY A 338 15.08 -18.76 -8.93
CA GLY A 338 16.44 -18.27 -8.94
C GLY A 338 17.27 -18.72 -7.73
N VAL A 339 16.66 -18.74 -6.54
CA VAL A 339 17.30 -19.20 -5.30
C VAL A 339 17.58 -20.71 -5.34
N GLU A 340 16.61 -21.55 -5.77
CA GLU A 340 16.75 -23.01 -5.83
C GLU A 340 17.80 -23.43 -6.83
N GLU A 341 17.87 -22.80 -8.00
CA GLU A 341 18.87 -23.12 -9.02
C GLU A 341 20.28 -22.92 -8.49
N ARG A 342 20.50 -21.89 -7.70
CA ARG A 342 21.82 -21.64 -7.14
C ARG A 342 22.18 -22.56 -5.98
N LYS A 343 21.26 -22.89 -5.08
CA LYS A 343 21.51 -23.91 -4.05
C LYS A 343 21.98 -25.23 -4.69
N THR A 344 21.36 -25.60 -5.80
CA THR A 344 21.75 -26.79 -6.57
C THR A 344 23.19 -26.67 -7.17
N TYR A 345 23.58 -25.48 -7.63
CA TYR A 345 24.91 -25.21 -8.15
C TYR A 345 25.99 -25.31 -7.07
N ILE A 346 25.77 -24.71 -5.91
CA ILE A 346 26.71 -24.73 -4.78
C ILE A 346 26.88 -26.18 -4.27
N CYS A 347 25.80 -26.95 -4.18
CA CYS A 347 25.87 -28.36 -3.80
C CYS A 347 26.71 -29.16 -4.80
N LYS A 348 26.48 -29.03 -6.10
CA LYS A 348 27.25 -29.69 -7.15
C LYS A 348 28.73 -29.28 -7.14
N PHE A 349 29.02 -28.00 -6.95
CA PHE A 349 30.40 -27.51 -6.87
C PHE A 349 31.14 -28.09 -5.67
N ASN A 350 30.49 -28.14 -4.51
CA ASN A 350 31.04 -28.73 -3.29
C ASN A 350 31.23 -30.25 -3.40
N GLU A 351 30.37 -30.97 -4.13
CA GLU A 351 30.56 -32.40 -4.43
C GLU A 351 31.74 -32.63 -5.35
N ILE A 352 31.91 -31.81 -6.39
CA ILE A 352 33.06 -31.90 -7.29
C ILE A 352 34.37 -31.61 -6.53
N TYR A 353 34.37 -30.62 -5.65
CA TYR A 353 35.53 -30.24 -4.83
C TYR A 353 35.90 -31.36 -3.81
N LYS A 354 34.89 -31.96 -3.16
CA LYS A 354 35.10 -33.10 -2.23
C LYS A 354 35.56 -34.37 -2.93
N ASN A 355 35.12 -34.60 -4.16
CA ASN A 355 35.53 -35.77 -4.94
C ASN A 355 36.84 -35.56 -5.69
N GLY A 356 37.24 -34.32 -5.99
CA GLY A 356 38.53 -33.98 -6.63
C GLY A 356 39.73 -34.02 -5.70
N TYR A 357 39.54 -34.06 -4.39
CA TYR A 357 40.61 -34.22 -3.39
C TYR A 357 40.80 -35.70 -2.89
N LYS A 358 40.19 -36.67 -3.58
CA LYS A 358 40.34 -38.10 -3.30
C LYS A 358 41.21 -38.82 -4.36
N LEU A 359 42.18 -38.10 -4.92
CA LEU A 359 43.24 -38.71 -5.74
C LEU A 359 44.57 -38.50 -5.05
#